data_9b9810bc039fe1032a8993a3bb49ca6b
#
_entry.id   9b9810bc039fe1032a8993a3bb49ca6b
#
_cell.length_a   1.000
_cell.length_b   1.000
_cell.length_c   1.000
_cell.angle_alpha   90.00
_cell.angle_beta   90.00
_cell.angle_gamma   90.00
#
_symmetry.space_group_name_H-M   'P 1'
#
loop_
_entity.id
_entity.type
_entity.pdbx_description
1 polymer ?
#
loop_
_entity_poly.entity_id
_entity_poly.type
_entity_poly.pdbx_seq_one_letter_code
_entity_poly.pdbx_strand_id
1 'polypeptide(L)'
;MNKITISAMLALLFFSVQAQRTDIMIDGVAEEWNNTETEIYNDDEGDGNGIDLISLSVSNDEEFLYVSFALAENMLLNNNNNLKLYLDTDNDASTGSSINGIGADFQWNFAERRGYSETNPNDPVYHNEIGFTALPTVTSDTFEIRIERYATLNGEPLFPSESIGLVLKDGSSGDMAPNMNDSLSYSFLNIENTFQPSNLYRSDAVDLRLMSFNVLHDGIIKPERRPYFRRIIRAASPDVAVLNECWDATTSEVIEIFNDFIPLPGGESWNAVKKDGGNILVSRYPFIDSYRIHHDMRITAGLIDLPDNKFSGDFVVVGAHFRCCDANEARQREADAFAAFIRDMKEPGGDFSVPENTPFFLAGDLNLVGYTQQLETILTGEIVNSGFGESEIP
;
A
#
# COMPACT_ATOMS: atom_id res chain seq x y z
N MET A 1 21.70 -15.82 -77.07
CA MET A 1 22.13 -16.16 -75.72
C MET A 1 21.86 -14.92 -74.84
N ASN A 2 20.70 -14.85 -74.21
CA ASN A 2 20.33 -13.74 -73.35
C ASN A 2 20.72 -14.09 -71.91
N LYS A 3 21.58 -13.30 -71.32
CA LYS A 3 21.95 -13.40 -69.89
C LYS A 3 20.87 -12.70 -69.03
N ILE A 4 20.18 -13.49 -68.25
CA ILE A 4 19.25 -12.98 -67.22
C ILE A 4 20.11 -12.70 -65.98
N THR A 5 20.19 -11.43 -65.57
CA THR A 5 20.81 -11.00 -64.32
C THR A 5 19.74 -10.96 -63.24
N ILE A 6 19.80 -11.86 -62.26
CA ILE A 6 18.92 -11.86 -61.11
C ILE A 6 19.60 -10.98 -60.05
N SER A 7 19.03 -9.80 -59.80
CA SER A 7 19.40 -8.96 -58.64
C SER A 7 18.62 -9.47 -57.42
N ALA A 8 19.32 -10.10 -56.50
CA ALA A 8 18.76 -10.43 -55.19
C ALA A 8 18.75 -9.16 -54.32
N MET A 9 17.56 -8.63 -54.05
CA MET A 9 17.36 -7.52 -53.11
C MET A 9 17.25 -8.11 -51.70
N LEU A 10 18.32 -7.96 -50.89
CA LEU A 10 18.34 -8.39 -49.50
C LEU A 10 17.58 -7.35 -48.68
N ALA A 11 16.33 -7.63 -48.31
CA ALA A 11 15.56 -6.84 -47.38
C ALA A 11 16.03 -7.18 -45.96
N LEU A 12 16.83 -6.29 -45.35
CA LEU A 12 17.11 -6.30 -43.90
C LEU A 12 15.85 -5.87 -43.16
N LEU A 13 15.13 -6.85 -42.63
CA LEU A 13 14.09 -6.61 -41.62
C LEU A 13 14.78 -6.29 -40.27
N PHE A 14 14.83 -5.02 -39.93
CA PHE A 14 15.14 -4.61 -38.58
C PHE A 14 13.90 -4.94 -37.72
N PHE A 15 13.94 -6.05 -36.99
CA PHE A 15 13.09 -6.23 -35.84
C PHE A 15 13.63 -5.37 -34.73
N SER A 16 13.04 -4.20 -34.51
CA SER A 16 13.17 -3.52 -33.24
C SER A 16 12.44 -4.39 -32.23
N VAL A 17 13.16 -5.16 -31.44
CA VAL A 17 12.65 -5.70 -30.20
C VAL A 17 12.53 -4.45 -29.30
N GLN A 18 11.35 -3.86 -29.24
CA GLN A 18 11.05 -2.97 -28.12
C GLN A 18 11.02 -3.90 -26.90
N ALA A 19 11.99 -3.75 -26.02
CA ALA A 19 11.89 -4.33 -24.70
C ALA A 19 10.56 -3.82 -24.12
N GLN A 20 9.68 -4.74 -23.76
CA GLN A 20 8.44 -4.37 -23.12
C GLN A 20 8.85 -3.86 -21.74
N ARG A 21 8.73 -2.54 -21.53
CA ARG A 21 9.01 -1.93 -20.26
C ARG A 21 8.03 -2.50 -19.23
N THR A 22 8.53 -2.93 -18.10
CA THR A 22 7.71 -3.22 -16.92
C THR A 22 7.49 -1.91 -16.20
N ASP A 23 6.24 -1.50 -16.01
CA ASP A 23 5.91 -0.30 -15.24
C ASP A 23 6.34 -0.51 -13.78
N ILE A 24 6.96 0.50 -13.17
CA ILE A 24 7.31 0.44 -11.74
C ILE A 24 6.02 0.56 -10.93
N MET A 25 5.79 -0.42 -10.07
CA MET A 25 4.70 -0.45 -9.12
C MET A 25 5.27 -0.29 -7.71
N ILE A 26 4.83 0.72 -6.98
CA ILE A 26 5.24 0.88 -5.59
C ILE A 26 4.39 -0.06 -4.73
N ASP A 27 4.88 -1.26 -4.50
CA ASP A 27 4.21 -2.30 -3.70
C ASP A 27 5.08 -2.86 -2.55
N GLY A 28 6.33 -2.43 -2.46
CA GLY A 28 7.31 -2.85 -1.47
C GLY A 28 8.14 -4.06 -1.89
N VAL A 29 8.08 -4.44 -3.19
CA VAL A 29 8.84 -5.55 -3.78
C VAL A 29 9.55 -5.06 -5.04
N ALA A 30 10.82 -4.73 -4.94
CA ALA A 30 11.60 -4.06 -5.99
C ALA A 30 12.05 -4.97 -7.15
N GLU A 31 11.26 -5.99 -7.54
CA GLU A 31 11.65 -6.96 -8.58
C GLU A 31 11.69 -6.34 -9.99
N GLU A 32 10.77 -5.42 -10.29
CA GLU A 32 10.65 -4.78 -11.60
C GLU A 32 11.78 -3.79 -11.89
N TRP A 33 12.47 -3.28 -10.87
CA TRP A 33 13.59 -2.35 -11.04
C TRP A 33 14.74 -2.92 -11.86
N ASN A 34 14.89 -4.24 -11.87
CA ASN A 34 15.90 -4.93 -12.67
C ASN A 34 15.59 -4.95 -14.19
N ASN A 35 14.35 -4.63 -14.57
CA ASN A 35 13.84 -4.75 -15.96
C ASN A 35 13.42 -3.41 -16.56
N THR A 36 13.62 -2.30 -15.85
CA THR A 36 13.21 -0.96 -16.27
C THR A 36 14.40 -0.11 -16.70
N GLU A 37 14.15 1.00 -17.40
CA GLU A 37 15.16 2.04 -17.63
C GLU A 37 15.39 2.78 -16.31
N THR A 38 16.38 2.32 -15.56
CA THR A 38 16.74 2.84 -14.24
C THR A 38 18.20 3.29 -14.27
N GLU A 39 18.49 4.37 -13.56
CA GLU A 39 19.87 4.71 -13.19
C GLU A 39 20.14 4.13 -11.80
N ILE A 40 21.18 3.32 -11.69
CA ILE A 40 21.54 2.62 -10.45
C ILE A 40 22.90 3.09 -9.99
N TYR A 41 22.97 3.56 -8.76
CA TYR A 41 24.19 3.81 -8.02
C TYR A 41 24.37 2.71 -6.97
N ASN A 42 25.55 2.06 -6.96
CA ASN A 42 25.91 1.08 -5.92
C ASN A 42 26.83 1.78 -4.93
N ASP A 43 26.54 1.59 -3.65
CA ASP A 43 27.33 2.09 -2.55
C ASP A 43 28.28 1.03 -1.98
N ASP A 44 29.30 1.42 -1.23
CA ASP A 44 30.27 0.51 -0.63
C ASP A 44 29.68 -0.08 0.66
N GLU A 45 29.52 -1.39 0.71
CA GLU A 45 29.00 -2.09 1.90
C GLU A 45 29.99 -1.98 3.08
N GLY A 46 29.50 -1.58 4.25
CA GLY A 46 30.23 -1.57 5.52
C GLY A 46 30.98 -0.27 5.81
N ASP A 47 30.72 0.81 5.10
CA ASP A 47 31.29 2.14 5.36
C ASP A 47 30.39 3.03 6.24
N GLY A 48 29.11 2.66 6.40
CA GLY A 48 28.17 3.24 7.37
C GLY A 48 28.37 2.73 8.79
N ASN A 49 28.40 3.62 9.78
CA ASN A 49 28.40 3.24 11.21
C ASN A 49 27.02 3.43 11.80
N GLY A 50 26.10 2.56 11.43
CA GLY A 50 24.65 2.63 11.77
C GLY A 50 23.82 2.19 10.59
N ILE A 51 23.10 3.09 9.95
CA ILE A 51 22.49 2.81 8.65
C ILE A 51 23.60 2.75 7.62
N ASP A 52 23.63 1.68 6.83
CA ASP A 52 24.60 1.38 5.79
C ASP A 52 23.83 1.25 4.47
N LEU A 53 24.04 2.16 3.56
CA LEU A 53 23.38 2.22 2.26
C LEU A 53 24.09 1.27 1.29
N ILE A 54 23.34 0.54 0.49
CA ILE A 54 23.90 -0.42 -0.48
C ILE A 54 23.65 0.02 -1.91
N SER A 55 22.51 0.62 -2.18
CA SER A 55 22.18 1.10 -3.52
C SER A 55 21.12 2.18 -3.51
N LEU A 56 21.14 3.02 -4.54
CA LEU A 56 20.12 4.01 -4.85
C LEU A 56 19.76 3.89 -6.32
N SER A 57 18.50 3.69 -6.63
CA SER A 57 18.00 3.57 -8.00
C SER A 57 16.97 4.64 -8.29
N VAL A 58 16.98 5.19 -9.51
CA VAL A 58 16.08 6.26 -9.93
C VAL A 58 15.49 5.93 -11.29
N SER A 59 14.21 6.19 -11.44
CA SER A 59 13.47 6.10 -12.71
C SER A 59 12.31 7.07 -12.70
N ASN A 60 11.59 7.19 -13.82
CA ASN A 60 10.35 7.95 -13.91
C ASN A 60 9.41 7.38 -14.97
N ASP A 61 8.16 7.76 -14.87
CA ASP A 61 7.23 7.77 -15.99
C ASP A 61 6.73 9.20 -16.26
N GLU A 62 5.61 9.34 -16.97
CA GLU A 62 5.01 10.64 -17.25
C GLU A 62 4.51 11.34 -15.97
N GLU A 63 4.02 10.58 -14.98
CA GLU A 63 3.34 11.12 -13.80
C GLU A 63 4.23 11.18 -12.56
N PHE A 64 5.18 10.22 -12.40
CA PHE A 64 5.94 10.06 -11.17
C PHE A 64 7.45 10.00 -11.40
N LEU A 65 8.18 10.54 -10.44
CA LEU A 65 9.56 10.19 -10.12
C LEU A 65 9.53 8.99 -9.18
N TYR A 66 10.32 7.96 -9.47
CA TYR A 66 10.49 6.76 -8.66
C TYR A 66 11.92 6.70 -8.11
N VAL A 67 12.03 6.34 -6.84
CA VAL A 67 13.32 6.09 -6.18
C VAL A 67 13.22 4.80 -5.41
N SER A 68 14.20 3.91 -5.57
CA SER A 68 14.39 2.74 -4.71
C SER A 68 15.76 2.78 -4.07
N PHE A 69 15.86 2.27 -2.85
CA PHE A 69 17.15 2.12 -2.17
C PHE A 69 17.18 0.86 -1.32
N ALA A 70 18.38 0.29 -1.20
CA ALA A 70 18.65 -0.86 -0.34
C ALA A 70 19.63 -0.49 0.79
N LEU A 71 19.47 -1.18 1.91
CA LEU A 71 20.25 -1.05 3.14
C LEU A 71 20.85 -2.41 3.51
N ALA A 72 21.94 -2.42 4.26
CA ALA A 72 22.57 -3.64 4.74
C ALA A 72 21.72 -4.40 5.78
N GLU A 73 20.85 -3.71 6.51
CA GLU A 73 20.03 -4.29 7.56
C GLU A 73 18.59 -3.79 7.48
N ASN A 74 17.66 -4.64 7.93
CA ASN A 74 16.24 -4.29 8.05
C ASN A 74 16.03 -3.13 9.04
N MET A 75 15.29 -2.11 8.63
CA MET A 75 14.87 -1.02 9.50
C MET A 75 13.40 -0.64 9.31
N LEU A 76 12.87 0.11 10.27
CA LEU A 76 11.58 0.78 10.14
C LEU A 76 11.82 2.19 9.60
N LEU A 77 11.44 2.44 8.33
CA LEU A 77 11.74 3.69 7.63
C LEU A 77 11.09 4.92 8.29
N ASN A 78 9.92 4.79 8.84
CA ASN A 78 9.10 5.90 9.34
C ASN A 78 9.24 6.18 10.84
N ASN A 79 10.33 5.72 11.48
CA ASN A 79 10.55 5.92 12.92
C ASN A 79 12.04 5.79 13.30
N ASN A 80 12.48 6.61 14.26
CA ASN A 80 13.78 6.51 14.94
C ASN A 80 15.01 6.43 14.02
N ASN A 81 15.04 7.21 12.95
CA ASN A 81 16.21 7.34 12.08
C ASN A 81 16.47 8.81 11.69
N ASN A 82 17.60 9.08 11.08
CA ASN A 82 17.94 10.38 10.50
C ASN A 82 18.14 10.31 8.97
N LEU A 83 17.54 9.31 8.33
CA LEU A 83 17.62 9.13 6.89
C LEU A 83 16.80 10.22 6.18
N LYS A 84 17.42 10.85 5.19
CA LYS A 84 16.82 11.91 4.38
C LYS A 84 17.14 11.74 2.92
N LEU A 85 16.13 11.96 2.09
CA LEU A 85 16.31 12.15 0.65
C LEU A 85 16.42 13.65 0.37
N TYR A 86 17.53 14.06 -0.23
CA TYR A 86 17.78 15.42 -0.69
C TYR A 86 17.60 15.49 -2.20
N LEU A 87 16.91 16.51 -2.69
CA LEU A 87 16.63 16.73 -4.09
C LEU A 87 17.06 18.15 -4.49
N ASP A 88 17.94 18.24 -5.48
CA ASP A 88 18.24 19.44 -6.24
C ASP A 88 17.24 19.46 -7.40
N THR A 89 16.14 20.17 -7.20
CA THR A 89 14.95 20.08 -8.07
C THR A 89 15.04 20.93 -9.31
N ASP A 90 15.90 21.96 -9.30
CA ASP A 90 16.20 22.84 -10.43
C ASP A 90 17.51 22.48 -11.15
N ASN A 91 18.27 21.50 -10.60
CA ASN A 91 19.57 21.03 -11.07
C ASN A 91 20.62 22.17 -11.15
N ASP A 92 20.60 23.07 -10.17
CA ASP A 92 21.55 24.18 -10.02
C ASP A 92 22.27 24.09 -8.67
N ALA A 93 23.47 23.54 -8.65
CA ALA A 93 24.27 23.40 -7.44
C ALA A 93 24.61 24.72 -6.71
N SER A 94 24.25 25.87 -7.27
CA SER A 94 24.43 27.18 -6.65
C SER A 94 23.23 27.67 -5.84
N THR A 95 22.07 27.00 -5.97
CA THR A 95 20.85 27.24 -5.18
C THR A 95 20.73 26.22 -4.06
N GLY A 96 19.75 26.36 -3.15
CA GLY A 96 19.49 25.41 -2.09
C GLY A 96 20.64 25.15 -1.09
N SER A 97 20.51 24.06 -0.34
CA SER A 97 21.53 23.59 0.62
C SER A 97 22.60 22.76 -0.09
N SER A 98 23.87 23.08 0.10
CA SER A 98 24.98 22.32 -0.50
C SER A 98 25.16 20.98 0.20
N ILE A 99 24.84 19.88 -0.49
CA ILE A 99 24.95 18.49 -0.03
C ILE A 99 25.64 17.67 -1.13
N ASN A 100 26.81 17.11 -0.84
CA ASN A 100 27.54 16.21 -1.74
C ASN A 100 27.58 16.68 -3.22
N GLY A 101 27.78 17.98 -3.43
CA GLY A 101 27.90 18.57 -4.76
C GLY A 101 26.63 18.99 -5.45
N ILE A 102 25.45 18.69 -4.88
CA ILE A 102 24.15 19.22 -5.34
C ILE A 102 23.71 20.43 -4.52
N GLY A 103 22.81 21.23 -5.07
CA GLY A 103 22.11 22.34 -4.41
C GLY A 103 20.70 21.92 -4.01
N ALA A 104 20.54 21.23 -2.87
CA ALA A 104 19.26 20.65 -2.49
C ALA A 104 18.23 21.71 -2.14
N ASP A 105 17.15 21.82 -2.94
CA ASP A 105 16.01 22.72 -2.72
C ASP A 105 14.92 22.10 -1.87
N PHE A 106 14.89 20.77 -1.87
CA PHE A 106 13.91 19.99 -1.14
C PHE A 106 14.57 18.83 -0.40
N GLN A 107 14.09 18.55 0.82
CA GLN A 107 14.49 17.35 1.56
C GLN A 107 13.26 16.63 2.10
N TRP A 108 13.29 15.30 2.07
CA TRP A 108 12.29 14.46 2.75
C TRP A 108 12.93 13.77 3.95
N ASN A 109 12.37 13.97 5.15
CA ASN A 109 12.76 13.28 6.38
C ASN A 109 11.84 12.08 6.61
N PHE A 110 12.38 10.87 6.50
CA PHE A 110 11.60 9.65 6.60
C PHE A 110 11.01 9.42 7.98
N ALA A 111 11.78 9.62 9.05
CA ALA A 111 11.31 9.44 10.43
C ALA A 111 10.19 10.42 10.79
N GLU A 112 10.25 11.66 10.31
CA GLU A 112 9.21 12.66 10.52
C GLU A 112 8.04 12.51 9.55
N ARG A 113 8.22 11.77 8.45
CA ARG A 113 7.26 11.62 7.35
C ARG A 113 6.83 12.98 6.77
N ARG A 114 7.82 13.86 6.55
CA ARG A 114 7.61 15.24 6.10
C ARG A 114 8.74 15.69 5.18
N GLY A 115 8.37 16.51 4.22
CA GLY A 115 9.30 17.25 3.41
C GLY A 115 9.50 18.68 3.92
N TYR A 116 10.61 19.28 3.48
CA TYR A 116 10.92 20.70 3.73
C TYR A 116 11.55 21.29 2.48
N SER A 117 11.05 22.47 2.07
CA SER A 117 11.67 23.24 0.99
C SER A 117 12.60 24.31 1.55
N GLU A 118 13.72 24.57 0.91
CA GLU A 118 14.63 25.64 1.29
C GLU A 118 14.01 27.03 1.22
N THR A 119 13.03 27.23 0.33
CA THR A 119 12.28 28.50 0.25
C THR A 119 11.33 28.73 1.43
N ASN A 120 10.93 27.66 2.11
CA ASN A 120 10.07 27.74 3.30
C ASN A 120 10.40 26.62 4.32
N PRO A 121 11.56 26.66 4.97
CA PRO A 121 12.07 25.56 5.80
C PRO A 121 11.31 25.34 7.11
N ASN A 122 10.39 26.22 7.47
CA ASN A 122 9.55 26.10 8.68
C ASN A 122 8.15 25.56 8.42
N ASP A 123 7.78 25.38 7.17
CA ASP A 123 6.46 24.87 6.75
C ASP A 123 6.60 23.45 6.21
N PRO A 124 6.18 22.44 6.95
CA PRO A 124 6.35 21.06 6.54
C PRO A 124 5.44 20.70 5.38
N VAL A 125 5.99 19.98 4.41
CA VAL A 125 5.28 19.42 3.26
C VAL A 125 4.82 18.00 3.61
N TYR A 126 3.54 17.71 3.40
CA TYR A 126 2.95 16.41 3.70
C TYR A 126 2.84 15.51 2.45
N HIS A 127 2.70 14.21 2.65
CA HIS A 127 2.59 13.20 1.59
C HIS A 127 1.61 13.56 0.48
N ASN A 128 0.41 14.04 0.87
CA ASN A 128 -0.67 14.34 -0.05
C ASN A 128 -0.46 15.61 -0.88
N GLU A 129 0.51 16.45 -0.52
CA GLU A 129 0.81 17.69 -1.25
C GLU A 129 1.69 17.43 -2.47
N ILE A 130 2.51 16.38 -2.42
CA ILE A 130 3.44 16.00 -3.50
C ILE A 130 3.23 14.57 -4.01
N GLY A 131 2.11 13.93 -3.68
CA GLY A 131 1.82 12.55 -4.06
C GLY A 131 2.86 11.53 -3.58
N PHE A 132 3.55 11.83 -2.47
CA PHE A 132 4.61 10.96 -1.92
C PHE A 132 4.04 9.65 -1.40
N THR A 133 4.63 8.55 -1.81
CA THR A 133 4.35 7.21 -1.27
C THR A 133 5.69 6.52 -1.00
N ALA A 134 5.83 5.83 0.12
CA ALA A 134 6.97 4.98 0.43
C ALA A 134 6.50 3.63 0.94
N LEU A 135 7.01 2.55 0.38
CA LEU A 135 6.70 1.16 0.74
C LEU A 135 7.99 0.33 0.84
N PRO A 136 7.98 -0.76 1.61
CA PRO A 136 6.89 -1.19 2.48
C PRO A 136 6.75 -0.30 3.72
N THR A 137 5.59 -0.36 4.38
CA THR A 137 5.35 0.36 5.64
C THR A 137 5.83 -0.40 6.88
N VAL A 138 6.30 -1.62 6.69
CA VAL A 138 6.89 -2.49 7.73
C VAL A 138 8.41 -2.45 7.63
N THR A 139 9.10 -3.09 8.61
CA THR A 139 10.57 -3.23 8.56
C THR A 139 11.02 -3.94 7.28
N SER A 140 12.00 -3.35 6.61
CA SER A 140 12.60 -3.87 5.37
C SER A 140 14.04 -3.37 5.24
N ASP A 141 14.83 -4.02 4.40
CA ASP A 141 16.12 -3.55 3.92
C ASP A 141 16.03 -2.84 2.56
N THR A 142 14.87 -2.91 1.91
CA THR A 142 14.64 -2.30 0.60
C THR A 142 13.34 -1.49 0.62
N PHE A 143 13.40 -0.29 0.06
CA PHE A 143 12.29 0.64 0.04
C PHE A 143 12.11 1.26 -1.35
N GLU A 144 10.86 1.51 -1.69
CA GLU A 144 10.43 2.14 -2.93
C GLU A 144 9.65 3.41 -2.63
N ILE A 145 9.90 4.45 -3.41
CA ILE A 145 9.29 5.77 -3.25
C ILE A 145 8.76 6.23 -4.61
N ARG A 146 7.64 6.92 -4.59
CA ARG A 146 7.22 7.77 -5.71
C ARG A 146 6.89 9.18 -5.25
N ILE A 147 7.11 10.14 -6.14
CA ILE A 147 6.77 11.57 -5.97
C ILE A 147 6.11 12.03 -7.26
N GLU A 148 5.01 12.77 -7.18
CA GLU A 148 4.34 13.37 -8.35
C GLU A 148 5.26 14.36 -9.07
N ARG A 149 5.50 14.17 -10.38
CA ARG A 149 6.37 15.06 -11.18
C ARG A 149 5.78 16.46 -11.37
N TYR A 150 4.46 16.58 -11.37
CA TYR A 150 3.75 17.84 -11.54
C TYR A 150 3.25 18.43 -10.22
N ALA A 151 3.75 17.95 -9.10
CA ALA A 151 3.47 18.52 -7.80
C ALA A 151 3.87 20.01 -7.75
N THR A 152 3.09 20.80 -7.04
CA THR A 152 3.37 22.23 -6.84
C THR A 152 3.43 22.55 -5.36
N LEU A 153 4.44 23.32 -4.97
CA LEU A 153 4.55 23.87 -3.62
C LEU A 153 4.37 25.39 -3.69
N ASN A 154 3.40 25.92 -2.95
CA ASN A 154 3.08 27.35 -2.95
C ASN A 154 2.77 27.94 -4.34
N GLY A 155 2.29 27.09 -5.26
CA GLY A 155 1.94 27.47 -6.63
C GLY A 155 3.09 27.37 -7.65
N GLU A 156 4.28 27.02 -7.21
CA GLU A 156 5.45 26.80 -8.09
C GLU A 156 5.69 25.27 -8.27
N PRO A 157 6.13 24.82 -9.46
CA PRO A 157 6.46 23.42 -9.68
C PRO A 157 7.55 22.93 -8.72
N LEU A 158 7.37 21.72 -8.17
CA LEU A 158 8.40 21.06 -7.35
C LEU A 158 9.63 20.73 -8.20
N PHE A 159 9.43 20.31 -9.45
CA PHE A 159 10.48 19.97 -10.42
C PHE A 159 10.42 20.94 -11.62
N PRO A 160 11.08 22.12 -11.54
CA PRO A 160 11.07 23.10 -12.63
C PRO A 160 12.05 22.72 -13.77
N SER A 161 12.97 21.78 -13.56
CA SER A 161 13.99 21.35 -14.53
C SER A 161 13.68 19.98 -15.13
N GLU A 162 14.25 19.72 -16.33
CA GLU A 162 14.23 18.40 -16.99
C GLU A 162 15.22 17.40 -16.37
N SER A 163 16.04 17.81 -15.42
CA SER A 163 16.99 16.98 -14.68
C SER A 163 17.05 17.43 -13.23
N ILE A 164 17.40 16.47 -12.36
CA ILE A 164 17.47 16.66 -10.91
C ILE A 164 18.75 16.05 -10.36
N GLY A 165 19.23 16.58 -9.23
CA GLY A 165 20.25 15.94 -8.42
C GLY A 165 19.61 15.20 -7.24
N LEU A 166 20.18 14.06 -6.81
CA LEU A 166 19.70 13.28 -5.68
C LEU A 166 20.83 12.88 -4.74
N VAL A 167 20.58 12.94 -3.44
CA VAL A 167 21.43 12.34 -2.40
C VAL A 167 20.53 11.73 -1.34
N LEU A 168 20.74 10.46 -1.04
CA LEU A 168 20.20 9.82 0.14
C LEU A 168 21.28 9.84 1.22
N LYS A 169 20.95 10.27 2.44
CA LYS A 169 21.92 10.41 3.52
C LYS A 169 21.36 10.07 4.87
N ASP A 170 22.09 9.28 5.66
CA ASP A 170 21.85 9.18 7.09
C ASP A 170 22.61 10.25 7.86
N GLY A 171 21.87 11.08 8.60
CA GLY A 171 22.45 12.15 9.41
C GLY A 171 23.18 11.66 10.67
N SER A 172 23.03 10.38 11.06
CA SER A 172 23.65 9.80 12.26
C SER A 172 24.99 9.16 11.95
N SER A 173 25.07 8.29 10.95
CA SER A 173 26.33 7.65 10.50
C SER A 173 27.16 8.58 9.61
N GLY A 174 26.48 9.44 8.87
CA GLY A 174 27.07 10.26 7.84
C GLY A 174 27.14 9.58 6.47
N ASP A 175 26.73 8.33 6.40
CA ASP A 175 26.67 7.53 5.18
C ASP A 175 25.72 8.14 4.15
N MET A 176 26.07 8.04 2.87
CA MET A 176 25.32 8.67 1.79
C MET A 176 25.50 7.98 0.44
N ALA A 177 24.42 7.86 -0.29
CA ALA A 177 24.40 7.43 -1.68
C ALA A 177 23.95 8.61 -2.60
N PRO A 178 24.76 9.06 -3.59
CA PRO A 178 26.13 8.61 -3.90
C PRO A 178 27.14 8.91 -2.80
N ASN A 179 28.25 8.14 -2.80
CA ASN A 179 29.41 8.34 -1.93
C ASN A 179 29.95 9.78 -1.99
N MET A 180 30.68 10.16 -0.95
CA MET A 180 31.24 11.51 -0.85
C MET A 180 32.12 11.88 -2.09
N ASN A 181 31.79 13.00 -2.71
CA ASN A 181 32.35 13.56 -3.94
C ASN A 181 31.90 12.90 -5.25
N ASP A 182 31.02 11.90 -5.19
CA ASP A 182 30.28 11.44 -6.36
C ASP A 182 28.98 12.26 -6.47
N SER A 183 28.36 12.27 -7.63
CA SER A 183 27.07 12.95 -7.85
C SER A 183 26.15 12.11 -8.68
N LEU A 184 24.88 12.07 -8.31
CA LEU A 184 23.81 11.46 -9.09
C LEU A 184 22.95 12.59 -9.65
N SER A 185 23.02 12.77 -10.98
CA SER A 185 22.11 13.64 -11.73
C SER A 185 21.27 12.77 -12.64
N TYR A 186 19.97 12.89 -12.52
CA TYR A 186 19.01 12.12 -13.29
C TYR A 186 18.24 13.03 -14.24
N SER A 187 18.21 12.69 -15.54
CA SER A 187 17.39 13.38 -16.54
C SER A 187 16.08 12.66 -16.74
N PHE A 188 14.96 13.37 -16.61
CA PHE A 188 13.66 12.79 -16.82
C PHE A 188 13.50 12.24 -18.24
N LEU A 189 13.14 10.96 -18.30
CA LEU A 189 12.86 10.28 -19.55
C LEU A 189 11.44 10.64 -20.02
N ASN A 190 11.27 10.80 -21.33
CA ASN A 190 9.95 10.98 -21.92
C ASN A 190 9.29 9.62 -22.13
N ILE A 191 8.66 9.11 -21.08
CA ILE A 191 8.06 7.79 -21.06
C ILE A 191 6.56 7.96 -20.88
N GLU A 192 5.80 7.52 -21.88
CA GLU A 192 4.34 7.50 -21.80
C GLU A 192 3.90 6.49 -20.71
N ASN A 193 2.99 6.95 -19.84
CA ASN A 193 2.34 6.06 -18.89
C ASN A 193 1.39 5.13 -19.66
N THR A 194 1.66 3.84 -19.58
CA THR A 194 0.82 2.79 -20.20
C THR A 194 -0.33 2.35 -19.28
N PHE A 195 -0.41 2.95 -18.08
CA PHE A 195 -1.45 2.61 -17.11
C PHE A 195 -2.84 2.77 -17.71
N GLN A 196 -3.57 1.67 -17.74
CA GLN A 196 -4.98 1.67 -18.06
C GLN A 196 -5.80 1.69 -16.77
N PRO A 197 -6.74 2.62 -16.60
CA PRO A 197 -7.59 2.63 -15.42
C PRO A 197 -8.22 1.27 -15.17
N SER A 198 -8.09 0.76 -13.95
CA SER A 198 -8.67 -0.53 -13.57
C SER A 198 -10.17 -0.53 -13.85
N ASN A 199 -10.62 -1.51 -14.61
CA ASN A 199 -12.03 -1.69 -14.85
C ASN A 199 -12.71 -2.23 -13.59
N LEU A 200 -13.68 -1.47 -13.05
CA LEU A 200 -14.46 -1.88 -11.89
C LEU A 200 -15.63 -2.81 -12.24
N TYR A 201 -15.76 -3.28 -13.48
CA TYR A 201 -16.79 -4.25 -13.82
C TYR A 201 -16.43 -5.65 -13.29
N ARG A 202 -17.45 -6.45 -12.96
CA ARG A 202 -17.24 -7.86 -12.66
C ARG A 202 -16.78 -8.59 -13.90
N SER A 203 -15.77 -9.43 -13.75
CA SER A 203 -15.34 -10.34 -14.81
C SER A 203 -16.31 -11.51 -14.98
N ASP A 204 -16.88 -12.00 -13.86
CA ASP A 204 -17.89 -13.06 -13.86
C ASP A 204 -19.06 -12.70 -12.92
N ALA A 205 -20.26 -13.19 -13.26
CA ALA A 205 -21.46 -13.02 -12.45
C ALA A 205 -21.42 -13.77 -11.11
N VAL A 206 -20.51 -14.77 -11.01
CA VAL A 206 -20.29 -15.55 -9.77
C VAL A 206 -19.18 -14.98 -8.90
N ASP A 207 -18.46 -13.96 -9.34
CA ASP A 207 -17.44 -13.30 -8.50
C ASP A 207 -18.08 -12.61 -7.31
N LEU A 208 -17.50 -12.79 -6.11
CA LEU A 208 -17.80 -11.97 -4.94
C LEU A 208 -16.94 -10.72 -4.96
N ARG A 209 -17.57 -9.56 -4.89
CA ARG A 209 -16.88 -8.29 -4.77
C ARG A 209 -16.77 -7.88 -3.33
N LEU A 210 -15.55 -7.78 -2.85
CA LEU A 210 -15.23 -7.43 -1.47
C LEU A 210 -14.74 -5.98 -1.41
N MET A 211 -15.12 -5.26 -0.35
CA MET A 211 -14.71 -3.87 -0.11
C MET A 211 -14.20 -3.74 1.32
N SER A 212 -13.03 -3.12 1.48
CA SER A 212 -12.48 -2.68 2.77
C SER A 212 -12.46 -1.16 2.80
N PHE A 213 -13.01 -0.53 3.86
CA PHE A 213 -13.13 0.91 3.91
C PHE A 213 -13.11 1.45 5.35
N ASN A 214 -12.03 2.11 5.75
CA ASN A 214 -12.05 2.94 6.95
C ASN A 214 -12.84 4.22 6.67
N VAL A 215 -13.95 4.44 7.37
CA VAL A 215 -14.88 5.56 7.11
C VAL A 215 -14.55 6.82 7.89
N LEU A 216 -13.48 6.82 8.66
CA LEU A 216 -12.98 7.91 9.49
C LEU A 216 -14.05 8.53 10.39
N HIS A 217 -14.05 8.09 11.67
CA HIS A 217 -14.91 8.62 12.74
C HIS A 217 -16.39 8.73 12.34
N ASP A 218 -17.02 7.56 12.07
CA ASP A 218 -18.43 7.46 11.70
C ASP A 218 -18.81 8.26 10.44
N GLY A 219 -17.86 8.49 9.55
CA GLY A 219 -18.07 9.34 8.37
C GLY A 219 -19.23 8.93 7.50
N ILE A 220 -19.55 7.63 7.45
CA ILE A 220 -20.63 7.09 6.62
C ILE A 220 -22.03 7.57 7.05
N ILE A 221 -22.23 7.83 8.35
CA ILE A 221 -23.53 8.33 8.86
C ILE A 221 -23.61 9.86 8.87
N LYS A 222 -22.50 10.59 8.61
CA LYS A 222 -22.46 12.04 8.59
C LYS A 222 -23.12 12.59 7.31
N PRO A 223 -24.18 13.42 7.41
CA PRO A 223 -24.94 13.88 6.24
C PRO A 223 -24.08 14.60 5.19
N GLU A 224 -23.13 15.42 5.61
CA GLU A 224 -22.25 16.20 4.74
C GLU A 224 -21.27 15.32 3.93
N ARG A 225 -20.97 14.10 4.42
CA ARG A 225 -20.08 13.14 3.76
C ARG A 225 -20.81 12.11 2.90
N ARG A 226 -22.12 11.95 3.08
CA ARG A 226 -22.96 10.96 2.37
C ARG A 226 -22.83 11.00 0.84
N PRO A 227 -22.78 12.17 0.15
CA PRO A 227 -22.63 12.20 -1.31
C PRO A 227 -21.35 11.53 -1.81
N TYR A 228 -20.24 11.65 -1.05
CA TYR A 228 -18.96 11.04 -1.40
C TYR A 228 -19.00 9.53 -1.20
N PHE A 229 -19.50 9.06 -0.05
CA PHE A 229 -19.68 7.64 0.22
C PHE A 229 -20.62 6.98 -0.80
N ARG A 230 -21.72 7.64 -1.15
CA ARG A 230 -22.63 7.14 -2.19
C ARG A 230 -21.92 6.94 -3.52
N ARG A 231 -21.10 7.88 -3.95
CA ARG A 231 -20.34 7.76 -5.20
C ARG A 231 -19.36 6.61 -5.17
N ILE A 232 -18.58 6.46 -4.08
CA ILE A 232 -17.59 5.39 -3.92
C ILE A 232 -18.27 4.02 -3.85
N ILE A 233 -19.28 3.85 -2.98
CA ILE A 233 -19.97 2.58 -2.78
C ILE A 233 -20.71 2.15 -4.06
N ARG A 234 -21.31 3.08 -4.80
CA ARG A 234 -21.93 2.77 -6.10
C ARG A 234 -20.93 2.34 -7.16
N ALA A 235 -19.78 2.99 -7.23
CA ALA A 235 -18.72 2.62 -8.18
C ALA A 235 -18.11 1.26 -7.84
N ALA A 236 -17.79 1.02 -6.57
CA ALA A 236 -17.29 -0.27 -6.09
C ALA A 236 -18.35 -1.37 -6.18
N SER A 237 -19.62 -1.06 -5.92
CA SER A 237 -20.76 -2.01 -5.93
C SER A 237 -20.43 -3.35 -5.27
N PRO A 238 -20.02 -3.38 -3.99
CA PRO A 238 -19.58 -4.58 -3.31
C PRO A 238 -20.75 -5.57 -3.08
N ASP A 239 -20.41 -6.85 -2.85
CA ASP A 239 -21.34 -7.85 -2.27
C ASP A 239 -21.16 -7.91 -0.76
N VAL A 240 -19.92 -7.74 -0.30
CA VAL A 240 -19.53 -7.71 1.11
C VAL A 240 -18.63 -6.51 1.36
N ALA A 241 -18.87 -5.78 2.43
CA ALA A 241 -18.03 -4.65 2.84
C ALA A 241 -17.63 -4.78 4.31
N VAL A 242 -16.36 -4.44 4.59
CA VAL A 242 -15.83 -4.24 5.94
C VAL A 242 -15.64 -2.76 6.14
N LEU A 243 -16.33 -2.19 7.13
CA LEU A 243 -16.25 -0.78 7.48
C LEU A 243 -15.55 -0.64 8.83
N ASN A 244 -14.47 0.15 8.88
CA ASN A 244 -13.77 0.47 10.12
C ASN A 244 -14.12 1.88 10.60
N GLU A 245 -13.86 2.16 11.86
CA GLU A 245 -14.18 3.42 12.56
C GLU A 245 -15.66 3.78 12.57
N CYS A 246 -16.49 2.77 12.64
CA CYS A 246 -17.92 2.88 12.90
C CYS A 246 -18.18 2.85 14.42
N TRP A 247 -17.79 3.88 15.15
CA TRP A 247 -17.84 3.92 16.61
C TRP A 247 -19.27 3.99 17.12
N ASP A 248 -20.00 5.02 16.71
CA ASP A 248 -21.38 5.30 17.09
C ASP A 248 -22.40 4.73 16.06
N ALA A 249 -21.97 4.53 14.81
CA ALA A 249 -22.82 3.98 13.74
C ALA A 249 -23.39 2.60 14.13
N THR A 250 -24.70 2.46 13.96
CA THR A 250 -25.42 1.23 14.21
C THR A 250 -25.53 0.39 12.93
N THR A 251 -25.74 -0.91 13.08
CA THR A 251 -26.03 -1.81 11.94
C THR A 251 -27.26 -1.36 11.17
N SER A 252 -28.30 -0.91 11.85
CA SER A 252 -29.54 -0.45 11.21
C SER A 252 -29.34 0.78 10.33
N GLU A 253 -28.60 1.78 10.80
CA GLU A 253 -28.27 2.98 10.00
C GLU A 253 -27.43 2.63 8.76
N VAL A 254 -26.45 1.71 8.91
CA VAL A 254 -25.62 1.26 7.79
C VAL A 254 -26.43 0.46 6.78
N ILE A 255 -27.34 -0.40 7.22
CA ILE A 255 -28.27 -1.13 6.34
C ILE A 255 -29.13 -0.15 5.55
N GLU A 256 -29.72 0.85 6.19
CA GLU A 256 -30.50 1.89 5.50
C GLU A 256 -29.68 2.63 4.45
N ILE A 257 -28.43 2.97 4.77
CA ILE A 257 -27.50 3.64 3.85
C ILE A 257 -27.18 2.76 2.63
N PHE A 258 -26.90 1.48 2.83
CA PHE A 258 -26.62 0.56 1.73
C PHE A 258 -27.86 0.31 0.87
N ASN A 259 -29.04 0.18 1.49
CA ASN A 259 -30.31 0.07 0.77
C ASN A 259 -30.62 1.34 -0.08
N ASP A 260 -30.25 2.54 0.38
CA ASP A 260 -30.39 3.78 -0.38
C ASP A 260 -29.32 3.89 -1.50
N PHE A 261 -28.07 3.50 -1.22
CA PHE A 261 -26.98 3.67 -2.17
C PHE A 261 -26.98 2.65 -3.30
N ILE A 262 -27.16 1.37 -2.95
CA ILE A 262 -27.13 0.21 -3.85
C ILE A 262 -28.25 -0.78 -3.49
N PRO A 263 -29.53 -0.43 -3.76
CA PRO A 263 -30.67 -1.27 -3.42
C PRO A 263 -30.56 -2.65 -4.07
N LEU A 264 -30.95 -3.69 -3.32
CA LEU A 264 -30.97 -5.06 -3.81
C LEU A 264 -32.21 -5.34 -4.68
N PRO A 265 -32.09 -6.25 -5.65
CA PRO A 265 -33.24 -6.68 -6.46
C PRO A 265 -34.36 -7.28 -5.63
N GLY A 266 -35.60 -7.19 -6.10
CA GLY A 266 -36.75 -7.83 -5.45
C GLY A 266 -37.21 -7.21 -4.13
N GLY A 267 -36.60 -6.11 -3.68
CA GLY A 267 -36.90 -5.47 -2.40
C GLY A 267 -36.22 -6.16 -1.21
N GLU A 268 -35.22 -6.99 -1.46
CA GLU A 268 -34.36 -7.56 -0.44
C GLU A 268 -33.58 -6.44 0.30
N SER A 269 -33.16 -6.72 1.52
CA SER A 269 -32.40 -5.79 2.36
C SER A 269 -30.97 -6.27 2.56
N TRP A 270 -30.06 -5.33 2.68
CA TRP A 270 -28.69 -5.59 3.15
C TRP A 270 -28.72 -6.13 4.58
N ASN A 271 -27.68 -6.90 4.93
CA ASN A 271 -27.44 -7.44 6.26
C ASN A 271 -26.18 -6.80 6.85
N ALA A 272 -26.14 -6.62 8.16
CA ALA A 272 -24.95 -6.13 8.83
C ALA A 272 -24.79 -6.70 10.24
N VAL A 273 -23.54 -6.89 10.66
CA VAL A 273 -23.18 -7.33 12.02
C VAL A 273 -22.11 -6.42 12.59
N LYS A 274 -22.15 -6.17 13.90
CA LYS A 274 -21.20 -5.41 14.69
C LYS A 274 -21.01 -6.12 16.02
N LYS A 275 -19.83 -6.68 16.28
CA LYS A 275 -19.52 -7.41 17.52
C LYS A 275 -18.48 -6.70 18.38
N ASP A 276 -17.71 -5.81 17.80
CA ASP A 276 -16.76 -4.94 18.51
C ASP A 276 -17.19 -3.47 18.45
N GLY A 277 -16.38 -2.58 19.04
CA GLY A 277 -16.71 -1.17 19.15
C GLY A 277 -16.47 -0.33 17.89
N GLY A 278 -15.94 -0.89 16.79
CA GLY A 278 -15.48 -0.06 15.67
C GLY A 278 -15.65 -0.64 14.28
N ASN A 279 -15.97 -1.94 14.13
CA ASN A 279 -16.13 -2.59 12.83
C ASN A 279 -17.58 -2.99 12.55
N ILE A 280 -18.02 -2.73 11.32
CA ILE A 280 -19.31 -3.24 10.82
C ILE A 280 -19.03 -4.06 9.55
N LEU A 281 -19.47 -5.33 9.55
CA LEU A 281 -19.50 -6.16 8.36
C LEU A 281 -20.87 -6.00 7.71
N VAL A 282 -20.89 -5.75 6.41
CA VAL A 282 -22.10 -5.55 5.61
C VAL A 282 -22.10 -6.58 4.49
N SER A 283 -23.21 -7.25 4.27
CA SER A 283 -23.36 -8.27 3.23
C SER A 283 -24.72 -8.18 2.55
N ARG A 284 -24.75 -8.44 1.24
CA ARG A 284 -26.01 -8.66 0.53
C ARG A 284 -26.64 -10.00 0.89
N TYR A 285 -25.84 -10.95 1.40
CA TYR A 285 -26.28 -12.27 1.82
C TYR A 285 -26.45 -12.31 3.33
N PRO A 286 -27.30 -13.21 3.88
CA PRO A 286 -27.48 -13.36 5.32
C PRO A 286 -26.18 -13.76 6.03
N PHE A 287 -26.06 -13.43 7.30
CA PHE A 287 -25.05 -14.03 8.18
C PHE A 287 -25.67 -15.23 8.89
N ILE A 288 -25.01 -16.40 8.83
CA ILE A 288 -25.34 -17.59 9.61
C ILE A 288 -25.02 -17.32 11.07
N ASP A 289 -23.80 -16.80 11.31
CA ASP A 289 -23.33 -16.47 12.66
C ASP A 289 -22.27 -15.36 12.61
N SER A 290 -21.93 -14.80 13.79
CA SER A 290 -20.90 -13.76 13.91
C SER A 290 -20.32 -13.67 15.31
N TYR A 291 -18.99 -13.52 15.42
CA TYR A 291 -18.24 -13.49 16.66
C TYR A 291 -17.37 -12.22 16.79
N ARG A 292 -17.06 -11.86 18.02
CA ARG A 292 -15.92 -11.01 18.33
C ARG A 292 -14.75 -11.95 18.69
N ILE A 293 -13.70 -11.95 17.88
CA ILE A 293 -12.59 -12.90 18.03
C ILE A 293 -11.91 -12.81 19.40
N HIS A 294 -11.75 -11.59 19.94
CA HIS A 294 -11.23 -11.39 21.29
C HIS A 294 -11.85 -10.15 21.93
N HIS A 295 -12.15 -10.24 23.24
CA HIS A 295 -12.92 -9.20 23.95
C HIS A 295 -12.25 -7.82 23.99
N ASP A 296 -10.92 -7.74 23.96
CA ASP A 296 -10.15 -6.49 23.98
C ASP A 296 -9.77 -5.96 22.59
N MET A 297 -10.07 -6.72 21.53
CA MET A 297 -9.65 -6.40 20.16
C MET A 297 -10.84 -5.95 19.30
N ARG A 298 -10.53 -5.18 18.28
CA ARG A 298 -11.52 -4.75 17.27
C ARG A 298 -11.44 -5.67 16.07
N ILE A 299 -11.86 -6.93 16.27
CA ILE A 299 -11.87 -7.97 15.24
C ILE A 299 -13.22 -8.67 15.32
N THR A 300 -14.02 -8.52 14.26
CA THR A 300 -15.34 -9.14 14.12
C THR A 300 -15.29 -10.13 12.95
N ALA A 301 -15.69 -11.39 13.20
CA ALA A 301 -15.88 -12.41 12.17
C ALA A 301 -17.36 -12.62 11.88
N GLY A 302 -17.70 -12.93 10.63
CA GLY A 302 -19.03 -13.27 10.18
C GLY A 302 -19.01 -14.41 9.16
N LEU A 303 -19.82 -15.45 9.39
CA LEU A 303 -20.06 -16.52 8.43
C LEU A 303 -21.26 -16.14 7.57
N ILE A 304 -21.04 -16.03 6.27
CA ILE A 304 -22.04 -15.59 5.29
C ILE A 304 -22.64 -16.82 4.58
N ASP A 305 -23.96 -16.89 4.58
CA ASP A 305 -24.78 -17.89 3.87
C ASP A 305 -24.82 -17.55 2.37
N LEU A 306 -23.99 -18.22 1.58
CA LEU A 306 -23.96 -18.03 0.15
C LEU A 306 -24.92 -18.98 -0.57
N PRO A 307 -25.66 -18.53 -1.61
CA PRO A 307 -26.61 -19.38 -2.32
C PRO A 307 -25.96 -20.61 -2.96
N ASP A 308 -26.35 -21.82 -2.56
CA ASP A 308 -25.81 -23.11 -3.04
C ASP A 308 -25.91 -23.32 -4.56
N ASN A 309 -26.87 -22.64 -5.21
CA ASN A 309 -27.03 -22.71 -6.66
C ASN A 309 -26.02 -21.87 -7.43
N LYS A 310 -25.21 -21.08 -6.72
CA LYS A 310 -24.25 -20.13 -7.29
C LYS A 310 -22.83 -20.35 -6.76
N PHE A 311 -22.69 -20.76 -5.50
CA PHE A 311 -21.41 -20.94 -4.82
C PHE A 311 -21.31 -22.35 -4.26
N SER A 312 -20.08 -22.87 -4.13
CA SER A 312 -19.83 -24.23 -3.65
C SER A 312 -19.79 -24.37 -2.13
N GLY A 313 -19.99 -23.29 -1.40
CA GLY A 313 -19.98 -23.25 0.06
C GLY A 313 -20.04 -21.83 0.59
N ASP A 314 -20.12 -21.72 1.91
CA ASP A 314 -20.17 -20.47 2.63
C ASP A 314 -18.81 -19.77 2.72
N PHE A 315 -18.82 -18.52 3.19
CA PHE A 315 -17.67 -17.64 3.18
C PHE A 315 -17.52 -16.94 4.54
N VAL A 316 -16.30 -16.94 5.09
CA VAL A 316 -15.99 -16.22 6.32
C VAL A 316 -15.35 -14.87 5.98
N VAL A 317 -15.96 -13.79 6.48
CA VAL A 317 -15.37 -12.46 6.43
C VAL A 317 -14.91 -12.05 7.82
N VAL A 318 -13.66 -11.59 7.93
CA VAL A 318 -13.09 -11.05 9.17
C VAL A 318 -12.77 -9.59 8.95
N GLY A 319 -13.45 -8.72 9.70
CA GLY A 319 -13.18 -7.29 9.72
C GLY A 319 -12.33 -6.92 10.93
N ALA A 320 -11.18 -6.31 10.67
CA ALA A 320 -10.24 -5.94 11.72
C ALA A 320 -9.85 -4.46 11.65
N HIS A 321 -9.62 -3.86 12.81
CA HIS A 321 -9.00 -2.55 12.92
C HIS A 321 -7.94 -2.63 14.02
N PHE A 322 -6.72 -2.96 13.62
CA PHE A 322 -5.59 -3.15 14.54
C PHE A 322 -5.15 -1.84 15.18
N ARG A 323 -4.38 -1.94 16.25
CA ARG A 323 -3.85 -0.78 16.97
C ARG A 323 -2.90 0.03 16.08
N CYS A 324 -3.10 1.34 16.02
CA CYS A 324 -2.25 2.25 15.26
C CYS A 324 -0.92 2.55 15.95
N CYS A 325 -0.11 3.33 15.29
CA CYS A 325 1.04 4.04 15.87
C CYS A 325 2.11 3.07 16.41
N ASP A 326 2.73 3.35 17.54
CA ASP A 326 3.84 2.56 18.11
C ASP A 326 3.41 1.28 18.83
N ALA A 327 2.15 0.86 18.69
CA ALA A 327 1.58 -0.29 19.39
C ALA A 327 1.95 -1.64 18.76
N ASN A 328 3.22 -1.88 18.42
CA ASN A 328 3.71 -3.09 17.74
C ASN A 328 3.34 -4.39 18.46
N GLU A 329 3.54 -4.46 19.79
CA GLU A 329 3.20 -5.64 20.57
C GLU A 329 1.68 -5.93 20.59
N ALA A 330 0.86 -4.87 20.60
CA ALA A 330 -0.58 -5.03 20.56
C ALA A 330 -1.04 -5.52 19.18
N ARG A 331 -0.47 -4.99 18.08
CA ARG A 331 -0.74 -5.50 16.73
C ARG A 331 -0.30 -6.95 16.55
N GLN A 332 0.85 -7.34 17.13
CA GLN A 332 1.28 -8.74 17.10
C GLN A 332 0.25 -9.64 17.78
N ARG A 333 -0.27 -9.27 18.95
CA ARG A 333 -1.33 -10.03 19.62
C ARG A 333 -2.62 -10.09 18.80
N GLU A 334 -2.96 -9.01 18.09
CA GLU A 334 -4.14 -8.97 17.20
C GLU A 334 -3.94 -9.90 15.98
N ALA A 335 -2.73 -9.96 15.41
CA ALA A 335 -2.38 -10.90 14.35
C ALA A 335 -2.40 -12.37 14.86
N ASP A 336 -1.84 -12.62 16.05
CA ASP A 336 -1.86 -13.94 16.68
C ASP A 336 -3.29 -14.43 16.96
N ALA A 337 -4.16 -13.55 17.48
CA ALA A 337 -5.56 -13.87 17.73
C ALA A 337 -6.31 -14.20 16.45
N PHE A 338 -6.06 -13.47 15.36
CA PHE A 338 -6.60 -13.80 14.04
C PHE A 338 -6.14 -15.18 13.56
N ALA A 339 -4.82 -15.47 13.63
CA ALA A 339 -4.27 -16.75 13.21
C ALA A 339 -4.83 -17.92 14.03
N ALA A 340 -5.00 -17.74 15.35
CA ALA A 340 -5.60 -18.71 16.24
C ALA A 340 -7.06 -18.96 15.86
N PHE A 341 -7.85 -17.91 15.63
CA PHE A 341 -9.24 -18.02 15.18
C PHE A 341 -9.38 -18.79 13.86
N ILE A 342 -8.51 -18.54 12.87
CA ILE A 342 -8.54 -19.25 11.58
C ILE A 342 -8.28 -20.75 11.76
N ARG A 343 -7.46 -21.16 12.72
CA ARG A 343 -7.30 -22.58 13.07
C ARG A 343 -8.55 -23.13 13.73
N ASP A 344 -9.03 -22.46 14.78
CA ASP A 344 -10.13 -22.93 15.61
C ASP A 344 -11.43 -23.07 14.81
N MET A 345 -11.75 -22.10 13.93
CA MET A 345 -13.01 -22.14 13.15
C MET A 345 -13.12 -23.38 12.25
N LYS A 346 -12.02 -24.06 11.95
CA LYS A 346 -11.95 -25.27 11.11
C LYS A 346 -11.96 -26.54 11.92
N GLU A 347 -11.79 -26.46 13.24
CA GLU A 347 -11.82 -27.62 14.13
C GLU A 347 -13.26 -28.00 14.50
N PRO A 348 -13.55 -29.30 14.69
CA PRO A 348 -14.84 -29.73 15.17
C PRO A 348 -15.17 -29.18 16.57
N GLY A 349 -16.16 -28.33 16.67
CA GLY A 349 -16.59 -27.70 17.91
C GLY A 349 -15.94 -26.36 18.21
N GLY A 350 -15.08 -25.87 17.30
CA GLY A 350 -14.56 -24.52 17.33
C GLY A 350 -15.58 -23.47 16.83
N ASP A 351 -15.15 -22.22 16.80
CA ASP A 351 -15.97 -21.11 16.31
C ASP A 351 -16.39 -21.37 14.85
N PHE A 352 -17.68 -21.22 14.53
CA PHE A 352 -18.32 -21.57 13.26
C PHE A 352 -18.30 -23.07 12.90
N SER A 353 -17.30 -23.86 13.30
CA SER A 353 -17.15 -25.30 12.92
C SER A 353 -17.30 -25.55 11.42
N VAL A 354 -16.62 -24.76 10.60
CA VAL A 354 -16.72 -24.83 9.14
C VAL A 354 -15.77 -25.87 8.54
N PRO A 355 -16.04 -26.38 7.31
CA PRO A 355 -15.12 -27.26 6.60
C PRO A 355 -13.72 -26.65 6.46
N GLU A 356 -12.67 -27.48 6.46
CA GLU A 356 -11.27 -27.06 6.40
C GLU A 356 -10.96 -26.12 5.21
N ASN A 357 -11.60 -26.35 4.06
CA ASN A 357 -11.42 -25.58 2.85
C ASN A 357 -12.41 -24.41 2.70
N THR A 358 -13.13 -24.03 3.77
CA THR A 358 -13.99 -22.84 3.74
C THR A 358 -13.14 -21.60 3.49
N PRO A 359 -13.42 -20.83 2.42
CA PRO A 359 -12.67 -19.62 2.11
C PRO A 359 -12.94 -18.54 3.16
N PHE A 360 -11.91 -17.75 3.46
CA PHE A 360 -12.02 -16.60 4.34
C PHE A 360 -11.33 -15.39 3.76
N PHE A 361 -11.69 -14.21 4.23
CA PHE A 361 -11.11 -12.95 3.83
C PHE A 361 -10.92 -12.04 5.05
N LEU A 362 -9.67 -11.69 5.35
CA LEU A 362 -9.33 -10.65 6.32
C LEU A 362 -9.30 -9.30 5.63
N ALA A 363 -10.04 -8.34 6.14
CA ALA A 363 -10.08 -6.98 5.63
C ALA A 363 -10.16 -5.95 6.75
N GLY A 364 -9.76 -4.75 6.44
CA GLY A 364 -9.83 -3.61 7.35
C GLY A 364 -8.55 -2.80 7.38
N ASP A 365 -8.50 -1.87 8.32
CA ASP A 365 -7.31 -1.09 8.60
C ASP A 365 -6.44 -1.85 9.61
N LEU A 366 -5.49 -2.63 9.10
CA LEU A 366 -4.62 -3.45 9.93
C LEU A 366 -3.46 -2.66 10.55
N ASN A 367 -3.30 -1.39 10.17
CA ASN A 367 -2.24 -0.52 10.70
C ASN A 367 -0.85 -1.18 10.68
N LEU A 368 -0.52 -1.92 9.61
CA LEU A 368 0.78 -2.59 9.45
C LEU A 368 1.87 -1.57 9.14
N VAL A 369 2.27 -0.81 10.14
CA VAL A 369 3.24 0.29 10.08
C VAL A 369 4.42 0.05 11.02
N GLY A 370 4.67 -1.21 11.39
CA GLY A 370 5.67 -1.62 12.37
C GLY A 370 6.51 -2.80 11.89
N TYR A 371 6.72 -3.78 12.79
CA TYR A 371 7.53 -4.95 12.49
C TYR A 371 6.88 -5.87 11.46
N THR A 372 7.68 -6.40 10.52
CA THR A 372 7.25 -7.37 9.49
C THR A 372 6.59 -8.62 10.09
N GLN A 373 6.99 -9.03 11.30
CA GLN A 373 6.47 -10.20 11.99
C GLN A 373 4.93 -10.25 12.06
N GLN A 374 4.26 -9.11 12.17
CA GLN A 374 2.80 -9.03 12.21
C GLN A 374 2.18 -9.47 10.87
N LEU A 375 2.78 -9.06 9.77
CA LEU A 375 2.38 -9.48 8.43
C LEU A 375 2.68 -10.96 8.19
N GLU A 376 3.85 -11.43 8.60
CA GLU A 376 4.24 -12.84 8.50
C GLU A 376 3.26 -13.75 9.25
N THR A 377 2.87 -13.38 10.48
CA THR A 377 1.85 -14.10 11.25
C THR A 377 0.53 -14.20 10.50
N ILE A 378 0.06 -13.10 9.88
CA ILE A 378 -1.18 -13.10 9.10
C ILE A 378 -1.08 -14.01 7.87
N LEU A 379 0.05 -14.00 7.16
CA LEU A 379 0.26 -14.75 5.93
C LEU A 379 0.51 -16.25 6.17
N THR A 380 1.27 -16.58 7.22
CA THR A 380 1.71 -17.95 7.49
C THR A 380 0.85 -18.67 8.52
N GLY A 381 0.16 -17.94 9.39
CA GLY A 381 -0.53 -18.46 10.56
C GLY A 381 0.42 -18.84 11.71
N GLU A 382 1.71 -18.46 11.66
CA GLU A 382 2.66 -18.73 12.75
C GLU A 382 2.46 -17.74 13.89
N ILE A 383 1.99 -18.25 15.04
CA ILE A 383 1.70 -17.46 16.23
C ILE A 383 3.00 -17.21 17.00
N VAL A 384 3.27 -15.94 17.32
CA VAL A 384 4.46 -15.54 18.08
C VAL A 384 4.22 -15.61 19.59
N ASN A 385 3.06 -15.13 20.05
CA ASN A 385 2.72 -15.11 21.47
C ASN A 385 1.90 -16.35 21.82
N SER A 386 2.53 -17.34 22.46
CA SER A 386 1.89 -18.60 22.90
C SER A 386 0.78 -18.42 23.94
N GLY A 387 0.55 -17.21 24.46
CA GLY A 387 -0.57 -16.88 25.37
C GLY A 387 -1.95 -16.83 24.71
N PHE A 388 -2.01 -16.83 23.36
CA PHE A 388 -3.24 -17.08 22.60
C PHE A 388 -3.42 -18.57 22.28
N GLY A 389 -2.79 -19.44 23.08
CA GLY A 389 -3.09 -20.86 23.04
C GLY A 389 -4.49 -21.13 23.54
N GLU A 390 -5.08 -22.20 23.02
CA GLU A 390 -6.36 -22.89 23.18
C GLU A 390 -7.31 -22.52 24.36
N SER A 391 -6.90 -21.73 25.35
CA SER A 391 -7.67 -21.39 26.54
C SER A 391 -8.23 -19.96 26.57
N GLU A 392 -7.91 -19.09 25.62
CA GLU A 392 -8.35 -17.69 25.62
C GLU A 392 -9.24 -17.32 24.43
N ILE A 393 -9.48 -18.24 23.52
CA ILE A 393 -10.50 -18.11 22.49
C ILE A 393 -11.77 -18.74 23.05
N PRO A 394 -12.87 -17.99 23.22
CA PRO A 394 -14.12 -18.51 23.79
C PRO A 394 -14.76 -19.55 22.89
#